data_16e6a06aa27a1495b58da8e3aaf31a8c
#
_entry.id   16e6a06aa27a1495b58da8e3aaf31a8c
#
_cell.length_a   1.000
_cell.length_b   1.000
_cell.length_c   1.000
_cell.angle_alpha   90.00
_cell.angle_beta   90.00
_cell.angle_gamma   90.00
#
_symmetry.space_group_name_H-M   'P 1'
#
loop_
_entity.id
_entity.type
_entity.pdbx_description
1 polymer ?
#
loop_
_entity_poly.entity_id
_entity_poly.type
_entity_poly.pdbx_seq_one_letter_code
_entity_poly.pdbx_strand_id
1 'polypeptide(L)'
;MKLNFRNRIATWYLVATALLIAGLFSAIYIIVNNTVYSHLDSDLDLELNEVKNSIVNAGGQIIFANPFEWNEREHGQIEVNPTFVQVSDKQGKVIRKTGNLVSDSLEFRNAVNYKIYFDSELSGSPIRQVQYPYFDSDGSVKVYLSIAVPLEESALVLSNLREALVISFPAILLILFLVTRLIAGKSIAPIHNVINTANKISKANIAERISLPPHNDEIHALTSTINGLLNRLEDALLRER
;
A
#
# COMPACT_ATOMS: atom_id res chain seq x y z
N MET A 1 30.62 15.04 -11.37
CA MET A 1 31.27 14.37 -10.22
C MET A 1 31.44 12.88 -10.57
N LYS A 2 32.67 12.37 -10.69
CA LYS A 2 32.88 10.92 -10.87
C LYS A 2 32.72 10.25 -9.53
N LEU A 3 31.59 9.55 -9.35
CA LEU A 3 31.35 8.74 -8.16
C LEU A 3 32.43 7.65 -8.05
N ASN A 4 33.03 7.51 -6.87
CA ASN A 4 33.93 6.40 -6.56
C ASN A 4 33.17 5.08 -6.76
N PHE A 5 33.84 4.00 -7.17
CA PHE A 5 33.24 2.68 -7.43
C PHE A 5 32.33 2.21 -6.31
N ARG A 6 32.74 2.41 -5.05
CA ARG A 6 31.93 2.15 -3.84
C ARG A 6 30.61 2.90 -3.83
N ASN A 7 30.63 4.20 -4.15
CA ASN A 7 29.42 5.03 -4.13
C ASN A 7 28.48 4.67 -5.30
N ARG A 8 29.04 4.26 -6.45
CA ARG A 8 28.27 3.84 -7.60
C ARG A 8 27.47 2.56 -7.32
N ILE A 9 28.11 1.55 -6.70
CA ILE A 9 27.42 0.32 -6.29
C ILE A 9 26.33 0.65 -5.27
N ALA A 10 26.66 1.43 -4.24
CA ALA A 10 25.69 1.82 -3.21
C ALA A 10 24.47 2.56 -3.80
N THR A 11 24.67 3.44 -4.78
CA THR A 11 23.58 4.17 -5.45
C THR A 11 22.69 3.23 -6.26
N TRP A 12 23.26 2.33 -7.06
CA TRP A 12 22.46 1.38 -7.83
C TRP A 12 21.67 0.42 -6.93
N TYR A 13 22.28 -0.06 -5.87
CA TYR A 13 21.59 -0.89 -4.88
C TYR A 13 20.46 -0.12 -4.18
N LEU A 14 20.72 1.15 -3.81
CA LEU A 14 19.71 2.00 -3.21
C LEU A 14 18.51 2.23 -4.15
N VAL A 15 18.76 2.52 -5.42
CA VAL A 15 17.70 2.72 -6.42
C VAL A 15 16.87 1.45 -6.61
N ALA A 16 17.54 0.29 -6.75
CA ALA A 16 16.85 -0.98 -6.91
C ALA A 16 15.97 -1.32 -5.69
N THR A 17 16.51 -1.15 -4.47
CA THR A 17 15.76 -1.40 -3.24
C THR A 17 14.64 -0.37 -3.01
N ALA A 18 14.84 0.89 -3.39
CA ALA A 18 13.81 1.92 -3.31
C ALA A 18 12.61 1.59 -4.22
N LEU A 19 12.85 1.14 -5.46
CA LEU A 19 11.79 0.71 -6.36
C LEU A 19 11.03 -0.51 -5.83
N LEU A 20 11.75 -1.47 -5.24
CA LEU A 20 11.14 -2.67 -4.65
C LEU A 20 10.26 -2.30 -3.46
N ILE A 21 10.75 -1.46 -2.54
CA ILE A 21 9.99 -1.01 -1.36
C ILE A 21 8.78 -0.17 -1.78
N ALA A 22 8.94 0.72 -2.77
CA ALA A 22 7.84 1.52 -3.28
C ALA A 22 6.73 0.63 -3.90
N GLY A 23 7.12 -0.40 -4.66
CA GLY A 23 6.18 -1.39 -5.20
C GLY A 23 5.45 -2.17 -4.09
N LEU A 24 6.18 -2.61 -3.07
CA LEU A 24 5.60 -3.32 -1.91
C LEU A 24 4.62 -2.42 -1.14
N PHE A 25 5.00 -1.18 -0.84
CA PHE A 25 4.14 -0.23 -0.13
C PHE A 25 2.89 0.12 -0.93
N SER A 26 3.03 0.30 -2.25
CA SER A 26 1.88 0.49 -3.13
C SER A 26 0.93 -0.70 -3.12
N ALA A 27 1.46 -1.92 -3.16
CA ALA A 27 0.66 -3.14 -3.08
C ALA A 27 -0.09 -3.25 -1.73
N ILE A 28 0.59 -2.98 -0.62
CA ILE A 28 -0.03 -2.98 0.72
C ILE A 28 -1.17 -1.96 0.77
N TYR A 29 -0.93 -0.72 0.32
CA TYR A 29 -1.96 0.31 0.32
C TYR A 29 -3.18 -0.08 -0.52
N ILE A 30 -2.97 -0.61 -1.74
CA ILE A 30 -4.05 -1.05 -2.63
C ILE A 30 -4.85 -2.19 -1.99
N ILE A 31 -4.18 -3.19 -1.41
CA ILE A 31 -4.84 -4.32 -0.76
C ILE A 31 -5.71 -3.84 0.41
N VAL A 32 -5.15 -3.02 1.31
CA VAL A 32 -5.88 -2.53 2.48
C VAL A 32 -7.04 -1.64 2.06
N ASN A 33 -6.83 -0.73 1.10
CA ASN A 33 -7.88 0.12 0.57
C ASN A 33 -9.05 -0.71 0.00
N ASN A 34 -8.75 -1.70 -0.85
CA ASN A 34 -9.78 -2.57 -1.43
C ASN A 34 -10.50 -3.40 -0.36
N THR A 35 -9.78 -3.87 0.66
CA THR A 35 -10.36 -4.64 1.77
C THR A 35 -11.34 -3.77 2.57
N VAL A 36 -10.94 -2.53 2.91
CA VAL A 36 -11.79 -1.59 3.65
C VAL A 36 -13.08 -1.31 2.88
N TYR A 37 -12.99 -0.96 1.59
CA TYR A 37 -14.18 -0.69 0.78
C TYR A 37 -15.04 -1.93 0.57
N SER A 38 -14.44 -3.12 0.41
CA SER A 38 -15.18 -4.38 0.30
C SER A 38 -15.94 -4.71 1.58
N HIS A 39 -15.39 -4.42 2.76
CA HIS A 39 -16.11 -4.57 4.02
C HIS A 39 -17.31 -3.63 4.12
N LEU A 40 -17.10 -2.33 3.82
CA LEU A 40 -18.19 -1.36 3.82
C LEU A 40 -19.33 -1.74 2.86
N ASP A 41 -18.99 -2.19 1.65
CA ASP A 41 -19.96 -2.64 0.66
C ASP A 41 -20.71 -3.90 1.13
N SER A 42 -20.03 -4.81 1.87
CA SER A 42 -20.64 -6.00 2.45
C SER A 42 -21.59 -5.65 3.60
N ASP A 43 -21.22 -4.70 4.46
CA ASP A 43 -22.08 -4.22 5.55
C ASP A 43 -23.32 -3.54 4.98
N LEU A 44 -23.16 -2.68 3.96
CA LEU A 44 -24.28 -2.08 3.24
C LEU A 44 -25.20 -3.10 2.59
N ASP A 45 -24.67 -4.24 2.11
CA ASP A 45 -25.48 -5.33 1.55
C ASP A 45 -26.28 -6.07 2.62
N LEU A 46 -25.74 -6.26 3.81
CA LEU A 46 -26.47 -6.85 4.93
C LEU A 46 -27.68 -5.95 5.28
N GLU A 47 -27.43 -4.68 5.52
CA GLU A 47 -28.48 -3.68 5.81
C GLU A 47 -29.51 -3.60 4.68
N LEU A 48 -29.05 -3.58 3.42
CA LEU A 48 -29.96 -3.55 2.28
C LEU A 48 -30.89 -4.77 2.25
N ASN A 49 -30.39 -5.96 2.58
CA ASN A 49 -31.20 -7.16 2.62
C ASN A 49 -32.22 -7.12 3.77
N GLU A 50 -31.87 -6.58 4.93
CA GLU A 50 -32.79 -6.40 6.04
C GLU A 50 -33.92 -5.41 5.68
N VAL A 51 -33.56 -4.24 5.14
CA VAL A 51 -34.54 -3.25 4.67
C VAL A 51 -35.44 -3.83 3.57
N LYS A 52 -34.90 -4.59 2.60
CA LYS A 52 -35.69 -5.25 1.56
C LYS A 52 -36.70 -6.25 2.12
N ASN A 53 -36.29 -7.04 3.12
CA ASN A 53 -37.16 -8.02 3.76
C ASN A 53 -38.27 -7.36 4.60
N SER A 54 -38.02 -6.15 5.09
CA SER A 54 -39.03 -5.36 5.82
C SER A 54 -40.08 -4.71 4.91
N ILE A 55 -39.86 -4.70 3.59
CA ILE A 55 -40.79 -4.12 2.61
C ILE A 55 -41.76 -5.16 2.10
N VAL A 56 -43.06 -4.95 2.33
CA VAL A 56 -44.13 -5.76 1.78
C VAL A 56 -44.92 -4.97 0.72
N ASN A 57 -45.03 -5.53 -0.46
CA ASN A 57 -45.88 -4.96 -1.52
C ASN A 57 -47.31 -5.46 -1.34
N ALA A 58 -48.17 -4.65 -0.77
CA ALA A 58 -49.60 -4.96 -0.60
C ALA A 58 -50.47 -4.03 -1.47
N GLY A 59 -51.06 -4.60 -2.55
CA GLY A 59 -52.01 -3.87 -3.39
C GLY A 59 -51.45 -2.64 -4.10
N GLY A 60 -50.16 -2.63 -4.48
CA GLY A 60 -49.51 -1.49 -5.14
C GLY A 60 -48.95 -0.42 -4.21
N GLN A 61 -49.17 -0.55 -2.90
CA GLN A 61 -48.56 0.31 -1.89
C GLN A 61 -47.38 -0.38 -1.21
N ILE A 62 -46.29 0.37 -0.98
CA ILE A 62 -45.15 -0.08 -0.20
C ILE A 62 -45.50 0.03 1.28
N ILE A 63 -45.67 -1.12 1.91
CA ILE A 63 -45.91 -1.22 3.35
C ILE A 63 -44.62 -1.74 4.00
N PHE A 64 -44.13 -1.02 4.99
CA PHE A 64 -43.03 -1.48 5.81
C PHE A 64 -43.62 -2.40 6.90
N ALA A 65 -43.38 -3.70 6.77
CA ALA A 65 -44.02 -4.71 7.62
C ALA A 65 -43.54 -4.66 9.06
N ASN A 66 -42.35 -4.16 9.29
CA ASN A 66 -41.75 -4.03 10.63
C ASN A 66 -41.39 -2.56 10.93
N PRO A 67 -42.30 -1.76 11.54
CA PRO A 67 -41.96 -0.38 11.95
C PRO A 67 -40.84 -0.31 12.98
N PHE A 68 -40.53 -1.42 13.69
CA PHE A 68 -39.52 -1.47 14.72
C PHE A 68 -38.10 -1.45 14.11
N GLU A 69 -37.85 -2.05 12.95
CA GLU A 69 -36.56 -1.97 12.25
C GLU A 69 -36.18 -0.54 11.86
N TRP A 70 -37.16 0.31 11.54
CA TRP A 70 -36.97 1.74 11.24
C TRP A 70 -36.72 2.59 12.48
N ASN A 71 -37.02 2.06 13.67
CA ASN A 71 -36.83 2.69 14.99
C ASN A 71 -35.78 1.94 15.83
N GLU A 72 -35.02 1.04 15.24
CA GLU A 72 -33.88 0.43 15.92
C GLU A 72 -32.94 1.50 16.42
N ARG A 73 -32.20 1.20 17.51
CA ARG A 73 -31.28 2.16 18.11
C ARG A 73 -30.27 2.70 17.11
N GLU A 74 -29.84 1.86 16.18
CA GLU A 74 -28.89 2.17 15.13
C GLU A 74 -29.43 3.18 14.11
N HIS A 75 -30.76 3.21 13.89
CA HIS A 75 -31.42 4.14 12.96
C HIS A 75 -31.97 5.40 13.63
N GLY A 76 -32.06 5.42 14.96
CA GLY A 76 -32.68 6.49 15.72
C GLY A 76 -31.75 7.40 16.52
N GLN A 77 -30.53 6.96 16.81
CA GLN A 77 -29.53 7.68 17.60
C GLN A 77 -28.26 7.93 16.81
N ILE A 78 -27.56 9.00 17.14
CA ILE A 78 -26.17 9.24 16.67
C ILE A 78 -25.28 8.31 17.49
N GLU A 79 -25.18 7.05 17.08
CA GLU A 79 -24.21 6.08 17.61
C GLU A 79 -22.88 6.17 16.85
N VAL A 80 -21.88 5.43 17.34
CA VAL A 80 -20.50 5.44 16.80
C VAL A 80 -20.45 5.04 15.32
N ASN A 81 -21.45 4.25 14.83
CA ASN A 81 -21.61 3.87 13.41
C ASN A 81 -23.09 3.89 13.00
N PRO A 82 -23.69 5.07 12.81
CA PRO A 82 -25.10 5.15 12.43
C PRO A 82 -25.32 4.67 10.99
N THR A 83 -26.34 3.84 10.80
CA THR A 83 -26.85 3.49 9.45
C THR A 83 -27.93 4.47 9.06
N PHE A 84 -27.83 5.07 7.87
CA PHE A 84 -28.80 5.97 7.29
C PHE A 84 -29.59 5.26 6.21
N VAL A 85 -30.92 5.29 6.29
CA VAL A 85 -31.79 4.65 5.29
C VAL A 85 -32.76 5.67 4.72
N GLN A 86 -32.91 5.67 3.39
CA GLN A 86 -33.81 6.52 2.66
C GLN A 86 -34.51 5.74 1.54
N VAL A 87 -35.79 5.97 1.37
CA VAL A 87 -36.58 5.48 0.25
C VAL A 87 -37.03 6.67 -0.59
N SER A 88 -36.74 6.59 -1.89
CA SER A 88 -37.07 7.65 -2.85
C SER A 88 -37.91 7.11 -4.00
N ASP A 89 -38.73 7.97 -4.62
CA ASP A 89 -39.45 7.65 -5.86
C ASP A 89 -38.48 7.62 -7.07
N LYS A 90 -39.06 7.39 -8.26
CA LYS A 90 -38.32 7.33 -9.53
C LYS A 90 -37.62 8.65 -9.89
N GLN A 91 -38.07 9.76 -9.32
CA GLN A 91 -37.54 11.10 -9.54
C GLN A 91 -36.58 11.54 -8.44
N GLY A 92 -36.29 10.68 -7.44
CA GLY A 92 -35.41 10.97 -6.32
C GLY A 92 -36.09 11.72 -5.18
N LYS A 93 -37.40 11.95 -5.24
CA LYS A 93 -38.14 12.58 -4.14
C LYS A 93 -38.23 11.60 -2.97
N VAL A 94 -37.84 12.03 -1.80
CA VAL A 94 -37.84 11.23 -0.56
C VAL A 94 -39.29 10.89 -0.18
N ILE A 95 -39.58 9.60 -0.08
CA ILE A 95 -40.86 9.06 0.42
C ILE A 95 -40.77 8.80 1.91
N ARG A 96 -39.67 8.21 2.36
CA ARG A 96 -39.40 7.88 3.76
C ARG A 96 -37.92 7.89 4.03
N LYS A 97 -37.53 8.23 5.26
CA LYS A 97 -36.16 8.20 5.74
C LYS A 97 -36.10 7.88 7.23
N THR A 98 -34.96 7.42 7.72
CA THR A 98 -34.70 7.17 9.13
C THR A 98 -34.59 8.49 9.92
N GLY A 99 -34.89 8.43 11.20
CA GLY A 99 -34.93 9.62 12.07
C GLY A 99 -33.62 10.35 12.23
N ASN A 100 -32.48 9.63 12.09
CA ASN A 100 -31.13 10.20 12.17
C ASN A 100 -30.75 11.10 10.99
N LEU A 101 -31.48 11.03 9.87
CA LEU A 101 -31.32 11.96 8.73
C LEU A 101 -31.91 13.36 8.99
N VAL A 102 -32.71 13.54 10.04
CA VAL A 102 -33.31 14.82 10.44
C VAL A 102 -33.85 15.64 9.26
N SER A 103 -33.11 16.70 8.87
CA SER A 103 -33.46 17.57 7.73
C SER A 103 -32.73 17.17 6.44
N ASP A 104 -31.66 16.34 6.55
CA ASP A 104 -30.83 15.96 5.42
C ASP A 104 -31.41 14.80 4.60
N SER A 105 -30.86 14.58 3.44
CA SER A 105 -31.20 13.47 2.55
C SER A 105 -29.96 12.88 1.92
N LEU A 106 -30.01 11.58 1.65
CA LEU A 106 -28.96 10.90 0.92
C LEU A 106 -28.95 11.33 -0.55
N GLU A 107 -27.76 11.36 -1.15
CA GLU A 107 -27.58 11.69 -2.57
C GLU A 107 -28.36 10.69 -3.43
N PHE A 108 -29.09 11.20 -4.43
CA PHE A 108 -29.80 10.38 -5.39
C PHE A 108 -29.11 10.44 -6.75
N ARG A 109 -28.66 9.30 -7.26
CA ARG A 109 -28.11 9.17 -8.61
C ARG A 109 -29.17 8.66 -9.56
N ASN A 110 -29.43 9.44 -10.62
CA ASN A 110 -30.52 9.20 -11.57
C ASN A 110 -30.53 7.79 -12.16
N ALA A 111 -31.73 7.19 -12.12
CA ALA A 111 -32.24 6.13 -12.97
C ALA A 111 -31.28 4.98 -13.32
N VAL A 112 -30.62 4.41 -12.32
CA VAL A 112 -29.81 3.22 -12.52
C VAL A 112 -30.70 2.00 -12.26
N ASN A 113 -30.81 1.09 -13.23
CA ASN A 113 -31.59 -0.14 -13.08
C ASN A 113 -30.78 -1.28 -12.44
N TYR A 114 -29.72 -0.95 -11.72
CA TYR A 114 -28.85 -1.89 -11.01
C TYR A 114 -28.33 -1.29 -9.69
N LYS A 115 -27.83 -2.13 -8.83
CA LYS A 115 -27.23 -1.72 -7.57
C LYS A 115 -25.91 -0.99 -7.80
N ILE A 116 -25.72 0.17 -7.19
CA ILE A 116 -24.48 0.96 -7.24
C ILE A 116 -24.00 1.32 -5.84
N TYR A 117 -22.68 1.33 -5.68
CA TYR A 117 -22.00 1.86 -4.49
C TYR A 117 -21.24 3.12 -4.88
N PHE A 118 -21.29 4.13 -4.02
CA PHE A 118 -20.55 5.37 -4.25
C PHE A 118 -20.33 6.12 -2.95
N ASP A 119 -19.32 6.98 -2.94
CA ASP A 119 -19.05 7.89 -1.85
C ASP A 119 -19.83 9.18 -2.08
N SER A 120 -20.39 9.75 -1.00
CA SER A 120 -21.12 11.01 -0.97
C SER A 120 -20.86 11.73 0.34
N GLU A 121 -21.51 12.86 0.55
CA GLU A 121 -21.40 13.64 1.78
C GLU A 121 -22.77 13.78 2.44
N LEU A 122 -22.80 13.69 3.77
CA LEU A 122 -23.97 13.98 4.59
C LEU A 122 -23.57 14.97 5.67
N SER A 123 -24.17 16.15 5.69
CA SER A 123 -23.82 17.23 6.64
C SER A 123 -22.32 17.58 6.69
N GLY A 124 -21.61 17.43 5.57
CA GLY A 124 -20.15 17.67 5.50
C GLY A 124 -19.27 16.51 5.94
N SER A 125 -19.86 15.38 6.37
CA SER A 125 -19.14 14.15 6.68
C SER A 125 -19.18 13.17 5.50
N PRO A 126 -18.05 12.51 5.17
CA PRO A 126 -18.01 11.54 4.08
C PRO A 126 -18.74 10.26 4.47
N ILE A 127 -19.58 9.77 3.57
CA ILE A 127 -20.35 8.53 3.73
C ILE A 127 -20.15 7.60 2.55
N ARG A 128 -20.21 6.28 2.78
CA ARG A 128 -20.36 5.25 1.76
C ARG A 128 -21.80 4.90 1.60
N GLN A 129 -22.33 4.91 0.37
CA GLN A 129 -23.73 4.73 0.09
C GLN A 129 -23.95 3.63 -0.96
N VAL A 130 -25.00 2.82 -0.76
CA VAL A 130 -25.56 1.94 -1.76
C VAL A 130 -26.91 2.50 -2.21
N GLN A 131 -27.16 2.49 -3.51
CA GLN A 131 -28.49 2.75 -4.09
C GLN A 131 -28.95 1.54 -4.86
N TYR A 132 -30.13 1.04 -4.51
CA TYR A 132 -30.72 -0.17 -5.06
C TYR A 132 -32.12 0.11 -5.64
N PRO A 133 -32.38 -0.20 -6.93
CA PRO A 133 -33.72 -0.14 -7.50
C PRO A 133 -34.57 -1.31 -6.99
N TYR A 134 -35.68 -1.00 -6.31
CA TYR A 134 -36.66 -2.00 -5.91
C TYR A 134 -37.70 -2.16 -7.01
N PHE A 135 -37.84 -3.39 -7.52
CA PHE A 135 -38.72 -3.70 -8.66
C PHE A 135 -40.08 -4.15 -8.20
N ASP A 136 -41.12 -3.75 -8.94
CA ASP A 136 -42.46 -4.26 -8.78
C ASP A 136 -42.61 -5.63 -9.51
N SER A 137 -43.74 -6.28 -9.32
CA SER A 137 -44.08 -7.58 -9.94
C SER A 137 -44.07 -7.57 -11.47
N ASP A 138 -44.23 -6.40 -12.08
CA ASP A 138 -44.16 -6.18 -13.54
C ASP A 138 -42.74 -5.94 -14.06
N GLY A 139 -41.73 -5.95 -13.18
CA GLY A 139 -40.32 -5.71 -13.52
C GLY A 139 -39.95 -4.23 -13.67
N SER A 140 -40.89 -3.32 -13.44
CA SER A 140 -40.57 -1.88 -13.40
C SER A 140 -39.99 -1.48 -12.05
N VAL A 141 -39.07 -0.50 -12.06
CA VAL A 141 -38.57 0.08 -10.81
C VAL A 141 -39.70 0.78 -10.10
N LYS A 142 -39.96 0.47 -8.83
CA LYS A 142 -41.02 1.08 -8.04
C LYS A 142 -40.48 2.25 -7.20
N VAL A 143 -39.41 1.98 -6.48
CA VAL A 143 -38.71 2.96 -5.64
C VAL A 143 -37.22 2.66 -5.66
N TYR A 144 -36.42 3.57 -5.08
CA TYR A 144 -35.01 3.36 -4.80
C TYR A 144 -34.78 3.30 -3.28
N LEU A 145 -34.05 2.28 -2.87
CA LEU A 145 -33.55 2.15 -1.51
C LEU A 145 -32.12 2.69 -1.48
N SER A 146 -31.88 3.67 -0.65
CA SER A 146 -30.54 4.22 -0.41
C SER A 146 -30.17 3.98 1.04
N ILE A 147 -29.02 3.36 1.26
CA ILE A 147 -28.46 3.10 2.58
C ILE A 147 -27.05 3.63 2.63
N ALA A 148 -26.67 4.25 3.72
CA ALA A 148 -25.35 4.83 3.88
C ALA A 148 -24.79 4.61 5.28
N VAL A 149 -23.46 4.51 5.34
CA VAL A 149 -22.68 4.41 6.58
C VAL A 149 -21.55 5.44 6.57
N PRO A 150 -21.11 5.97 7.74
CA PRO A 150 -19.99 6.89 7.80
C PRO A 150 -18.68 6.29 7.28
N LEU A 151 -17.92 7.09 6.55
CA LEU A 151 -16.57 6.73 6.09
C LEU A 151 -15.47 7.19 7.03
N GLU A 152 -15.78 7.95 8.07
CA GLU A 152 -14.79 8.65 8.90
C GLU A 152 -13.76 7.70 9.51
N GLU A 153 -14.20 6.61 10.15
CA GLU A 153 -13.28 5.63 10.75
C GLU A 153 -12.42 4.94 9.69
N SER A 154 -13.02 4.54 8.59
CA SER A 154 -12.31 3.90 7.48
C SER A 154 -11.31 4.85 6.81
N ALA A 155 -11.69 6.10 6.61
CA ALA A 155 -10.81 7.15 6.09
C ALA A 155 -9.65 7.43 7.05
N LEU A 156 -9.89 7.40 8.36
CA LEU A 156 -8.85 7.55 9.38
C LEU A 156 -7.84 6.38 9.31
N VAL A 157 -8.30 5.14 9.22
CA VAL A 157 -7.43 3.97 9.06
C VAL A 157 -6.56 4.09 7.81
N LEU A 158 -7.15 4.46 6.67
CA LEU A 158 -6.42 4.62 5.41
C LEU A 158 -5.42 5.80 5.46
N SER A 159 -5.79 6.89 6.12
CA SER A 159 -4.90 8.05 6.29
C SER A 159 -3.72 7.72 7.20
N ASN A 160 -3.95 7.04 8.32
CA ASN A 160 -2.89 6.59 9.24
C ASN A 160 -1.94 5.60 8.54
N LEU A 161 -2.47 4.66 7.76
CA LEU A 161 -1.65 3.74 6.98
C LEU A 161 -0.79 4.51 5.96
N ARG A 162 -1.38 5.44 5.21
CA ARG A 162 -0.65 6.26 4.23
C ARG A 162 0.46 7.05 4.91
N GLU A 163 0.19 7.69 6.02
CA GLU A 163 1.17 8.45 6.79
C GLU A 163 2.31 7.56 7.28
N ALA A 164 2.00 6.40 7.84
CA ALA A 164 2.99 5.41 8.29
C ALA A 164 3.90 4.96 7.13
N LEU A 165 3.34 4.66 5.95
CA LEU A 165 4.10 4.28 4.77
C LEU A 165 4.99 5.41 4.25
N VAL A 166 4.47 6.65 4.21
CA VAL A 166 5.21 7.83 3.74
C VAL A 166 6.38 8.17 4.68
N ILE A 167 6.19 8.05 5.99
CA ILE A 167 7.26 8.34 6.98
C ILE A 167 8.29 7.20 7.01
N SER A 168 7.86 5.95 6.96
CA SER A 168 8.77 4.79 7.02
C SER A 168 9.63 4.65 5.77
N PHE A 169 9.15 5.05 4.59
CA PHE A 169 9.87 4.93 3.32
C PHE A 169 11.26 5.61 3.36
N PRO A 170 11.40 6.92 3.63
CA PRO A 170 12.72 7.55 3.70
C PRO A 170 13.56 7.05 4.88
N ALA A 171 12.94 6.67 6.00
CA ALA A 171 13.66 6.12 7.15
C ALA A 171 14.34 4.80 6.80
N ILE A 172 13.62 3.88 6.14
CA ILE A 172 14.17 2.61 5.68
C ILE A 172 15.29 2.85 4.66
N LEU A 173 15.10 3.75 3.70
CA LEU A 173 16.13 4.07 2.70
C LEU A 173 17.40 4.64 3.35
N LEU A 174 17.26 5.48 4.37
CA LEU A 174 18.40 6.01 5.12
C LEU A 174 19.18 4.90 5.83
N ILE A 175 18.46 4.01 6.52
CA ILE A 175 19.08 2.85 7.20
C ILE A 175 19.80 1.97 6.18
N LEU A 176 19.15 1.63 5.07
CA LEU A 176 19.76 0.81 4.01
C LEU A 176 20.98 1.49 3.40
N PHE A 177 20.96 2.80 3.18
CA PHE A 177 22.10 3.55 2.69
C PHE A 177 23.30 3.45 3.66
N LEU A 178 23.06 3.65 4.95
CA LEU A 178 24.11 3.55 5.97
C LEU A 178 24.71 2.15 6.04
N VAL A 179 23.84 1.12 6.06
CA VAL A 179 24.27 -0.29 6.08
C VAL A 179 25.07 -0.64 4.84
N THR A 180 24.57 -0.28 3.65
CA THR A 180 25.26 -0.55 2.38
C THR A 180 26.61 0.15 2.32
N ARG A 181 26.69 1.39 2.81
CA ARG A 181 27.96 2.13 2.85
C ARG A 181 29.00 1.47 3.78
N LEU A 182 28.57 0.93 4.92
CA LEU A 182 29.44 0.21 5.86
C LEU A 182 29.93 -1.11 5.25
N ILE A 183 29.03 -1.90 4.68
CA ILE A 183 29.37 -3.20 4.06
C ILE A 183 30.29 -2.99 2.85
N ALA A 184 29.94 -2.09 1.93
CA ALA A 184 30.75 -1.80 0.75
C ALA A 184 32.18 -1.30 1.13
N GLY A 185 32.29 -0.55 2.23
CA GLY A 185 33.58 -0.11 2.73
C GLY A 185 34.48 -1.27 3.15
N LYS A 186 33.94 -2.23 3.89
CA LYS A 186 34.66 -3.42 4.35
C LYS A 186 35.01 -4.40 3.23
N SER A 187 34.09 -4.59 2.27
CA SER A 187 34.29 -5.52 1.16
C SER A 187 35.32 -5.04 0.12
N ILE A 188 35.52 -3.72 -0.02
CA ILE A 188 36.47 -3.16 -1.00
C ILE A 188 37.83 -2.90 -0.38
N ALA A 189 37.97 -2.84 0.94
CA ALA A 189 39.25 -2.60 1.62
C ALA A 189 40.35 -3.59 1.21
N PRO A 190 40.13 -4.91 1.13
CA PRO A 190 41.15 -5.86 0.69
C PRO A 190 41.67 -5.58 -0.72
N ILE A 191 40.79 -5.19 -1.65
CA ILE A 191 41.17 -4.86 -3.05
C ILE A 191 42.14 -3.67 -3.07
N HIS A 192 41.85 -2.64 -2.29
CA HIS A 192 42.75 -1.49 -2.16
C HIS A 192 44.12 -1.88 -1.63
N ASN A 193 44.19 -2.80 -0.68
CA ASN A 193 45.44 -3.30 -0.15
C ASN A 193 46.25 -4.03 -1.22
N VAL A 194 45.61 -4.88 -2.02
CA VAL A 194 46.24 -5.57 -3.17
C VAL A 194 46.81 -4.55 -4.16
N ILE A 195 46.00 -3.57 -4.57
CA ILE A 195 46.41 -2.52 -5.52
C ILE A 195 47.59 -1.69 -4.95
N ASN A 196 47.49 -1.26 -3.70
CA ASN A 196 48.51 -0.42 -3.08
C ASN A 196 49.84 -1.16 -2.92
N THR A 197 49.82 -2.43 -2.51
CA THR A 197 51.02 -3.25 -2.42
C THR A 197 51.61 -3.54 -3.79
N ALA A 198 50.79 -3.92 -4.75
CA ALA A 198 51.24 -4.14 -6.13
C ALA A 198 51.95 -2.89 -6.72
N ASN A 199 51.40 -1.71 -6.48
CA ASN A 199 51.98 -0.44 -6.96
C ASN A 199 53.31 -0.06 -6.25
N LYS A 200 53.58 -0.59 -5.07
CA LYS A 200 54.86 -0.36 -4.36
C LYS A 200 55.96 -1.28 -4.80
N ILE A 201 55.62 -2.42 -5.38
CA ILE A 201 56.60 -3.41 -5.85
C ILE A 201 57.40 -2.83 -7.02
N SER A 202 58.71 -2.88 -6.91
CA SER A 202 59.68 -2.39 -7.86
C SER A 202 60.87 -3.37 -7.97
N LYS A 203 61.82 -3.11 -8.87
CA LYS A 203 63.04 -3.92 -8.97
C LYS A 203 63.86 -3.95 -7.65
N ALA A 204 63.71 -2.91 -6.79
CA ALA A 204 64.44 -2.82 -5.55
C ALA A 204 63.83 -3.66 -4.41
N ASN A 205 62.53 -3.96 -4.46
CA ASN A 205 61.77 -4.71 -3.46
C ASN A 205 60.91 -5.82 -4.04
N ILE A 206 61.34 -6.45 -5.10
CA ILE A 206 60.62 -7.52 -5.84
C ILE A 206 60.28 -8.73 -4.95
N ALA A 207 60.97 -8.93 -3.84
CA ALA A 207 60.71 -10.00 -2.89
C ALA A 207 59.48 -9.75 -1.98
N GLU A 208 58.88 -8.52 -2.00
CA GLU A 208 57.71 -8.22 -1.22
C GLU A 208 56.46 -9.00 -1.77
N ARG A 209 55.62 -9.50 -0.89
CA ARG A 209 54.42 -10.24 -1.22
C ARG A 209 53.17 -9.57 -0.67
N ILE A 210 52.08 -9.73 -1.38
CA ILE A 210 50.76 -9.23 -0.96
C ILE A 210 50.22 -10.21 0.09
N SER A 211 49.77 -9.69 1.25
CA SER A 211 49.18 -10.50 2.30
C SER A 211 47.88 -11.13 1.82
N LEU A 212 47.73 -12.44 1.98
CA LEU A 212 46.51 -13.18 1.59
C LEU A 212 45.37 -12.78 2.52
N PRO A 213 44.17 -12.47 1.97
CA PRO A 213 42.97 -12.27 2.75
C PRO A 213 42.60 -13.52 3.59
N PRO A 214 41.94 -13.36 4.74
CA PRO A 214 41.59 -14.50 5.61
C PRO A 214 40.53 -15.41 5.03
N HIS A 215 39.72 -14.91 4.09
CA HIS A 215 38.67 -15.67 3.42
C HIS A 215 39.16 -16.21 2.09
N ASN A 216 38.80 -17.47 1.79
CA ASN A 216 39.19 -18.13 0.55
C ASN A 216 38.13 -17.81 -0.55
N ASP A 217 38.11 -16.55 -0.98
CA ASP A 217 37.21 -15.98 -1.99
C ASP A 217 37.99 -15.59 -3.27
N GLU A 218 37.32 -14.89 -4.18
CA GLU A 218 37.91 -14.43 -5.45
C GLU A 218 39.11 -13.49 -5.22
N ILE A 219 39.10 -12.73 -4.12
CA ILE A 219 40.20 -11.81 -3.77
C ILE A 219 41.42 -12.59 -3.31
N HIS A 220 41.20 -13.68 -2.57
CA HIS A 220 42.27 -14.60 -2.17
C HIS A 220 42.90 -15.26 -3.42
N ALA A 221 42.08 -15.77 -4.35
CA ALA A 221 42.55 -16.36 -5.59
C ALA A 221 43.35 -15.36 -6.44
N LEU A 222 42.84 -14.13 -6.57
CA LEU A 222 43.56 -13.04 -7.27
C LEU A 222 44.89 -12.73 -6.61
N THR A 223 44.91 -12.59 -5.27
CA THR A 223 46.14 -12.29 -4.51
C THR A 223 47.19 -13.41 -4.67
N SER A 224 46.76 -14.65 -4.60
CA SER A 224 47.62 -15.82 -4.81
C SER A 224 48.19 -15.84 -6.22
N THR A 225 47.38 -15.54 -7.24
CA THR A 225 47.83 -15.46 -8.64
C THR A 225 48.88 -14.36 -8.83
N ILE A 226 48.66 -13.17 -8.26
CA ILE A 226 49.62 -12.06 -8.33
C ILE A 226 50.93 -12.44 -7.63
N ASN A 227 50.87 -13.04 -6.46
CA ASN A 227 52.08 -13.52 -5.77
C ASN A 227 52.84 -14.59 -6.61
N GLY A 228 52.13 -15.49 -7.31
CA GLY A 228 52.72 -16.44 -8.22
C GLY A 228 53.43 -15.77 -9.40
N LEU A 229 52.87 -14.71 -9.97
CA LEU A 229 53.50 -13.91 -11.02
C LEU A 229 54.77 -13.19 -10.50
N LEU A 230 54.72 -12.65 -9.29
CA LEU A 230 55.86 -11.99 -8.64
C LEU A 230 57.01 -12.97 -8.41
N ASN A 231 56.72 -14.23 -8.02
CA ASN A 231 57.75 -15.27 -7.88
C ASN A 231 58.47 -15.54 -9.23
N ARG A 232 57.67 -15.69 -10.30
CA ARG A 232 58.25 -15.92 -11.64
C ARG A 232 59.11 -14.75 -12.13
N LEU A 233 58.66 -13.52 -11.83
CA LEU A 233 59.40 -12.31 -12.19
C LEU A 233 60.69 -12.19 -11.42
N GLU A 234 60.72 -12.49 -10.11
CA GLU A 234 61.90 -12.52 -9.24
C GLU A 234 62.89 -13.56 -9.76
N ASP A 235 62.45 -14.79 -10.08
CA ASP A 235 63.30 -15.84 -10.61
C ASP A 235 63.93 -15.46 -11.98
N ALA A 236 63.18 -14.76 -12.84
CA ALA A 236 63.68 -14.27 -14.10
C ALA A 236 64.78 -13.21 -13.93
N LEU A 237 64.54 -12.26 -13.03
CA LEU A 237 65.53 -11.19 -12.72
C LEU A 237 66.82 -11.73 -12.06
N LEU A 238 66.68 -12.81 -11.28
CA LEU A 238 67.87 -13.47 -10.67
C LEU A 238 68.71 -14.25 -11.69
N ARG A 239 68.08 -14.75 -12.78
CA ARG A 239 68.79 -15.44 -13.88
C ARG A 239 69.47 -14.48 -14.84
N GLU A 240 69.05 -13.24 -14.91
CA GLU A 240 69.68 -12.20 -15.76
C GLU A 240 70.90 -11.53 -15.11
N ARG A 241 71.15 -11.79 -13.81
CA ARG A 241 72.32 -11.30 -13.08
C ARG A 241 73.47 -12.32 -13.06
#